data_358dd504c15d70ac961760305492ae95
#
_entry.id   358dd504c15d70ac961760305492ae95
#
_cell.length_a   1.000
_cell.length_b   1.000
_cell.length_c   1.000
_cell.angle_alpha   90.00
_cell.angle_beta   90.00
_cell.angle_gamma   90.00
#
_symmetry.space_group_name_H-M   'P 1'
#
loop_
_entity.id
_entity.type
_entity.pdbx_description
1 polymer ?
#
loop_
_entity_poly.entity_id
_entity_poly.type
_entity_poly.pdbx_seq_one_letter_code
_entity_poly.pdbx_strand_id
1 'polypeptide(L)'
;MAVYSHSKLCTFENCKYKYKLHYVDGIKPAFKATIETFMGSRVHETLEKLYKDLKFMKENSLGDLINYLNDQWEREWADNIIINKKEYTKENYKKMAEKFITDYYNHHKPFNDITIIGLETEDKLKLSNGSSYHIRIDKFGCKDKVYYVCDYKTNSSLKDQDEADEDRQLAMYALWVNKKFKDAKKVILKWHMLAFDKDVVSERTPKELEQLEKETIDLIKEIEKCKDFPTNVTGLCNYCEYQTMCPAFKHKVETAQKTLKDFKDDDGVKLVDKLATLKEQYKATENEIDETQKQLIQFAIQKELGVVYGSNKKAKVTEYYKLKYPEDKEKIVKLLKKHKLYEEFININYLKLNSQILEGNMPKDISKLPEKEKDYRISLSNKK
;
A
#
# COMPACT_ATOMS: atom_id res chain seq x y z
N MET A 1 -24.27 -17.13 10.44
CA MET A 1 -23.17 -17.15 9.45
C MET A 1 -22.26 -15.94 9.68
N ALA A 2 -20.96 -16.12 9.49
CA ALA A 2 -20.02 -15.01 9.69
C ALA A 2 -20.22 -13.94 8.60
N VAL A 3 -20.07 -12.67 9.00
CA VAL A 3 -20.06 -11.54 8.07
C VAL A 3 -18.62 -11.15 7.80
N TYR A 4 -18.29 -11.04 6.53
CA TYR A 4 -16.97 -10.60 6.05
C TYR A 4 -17.06 -9.18 5.50
N SER A 5 -15.96 -8.43 5.57
CA SER A 5 -15.84 -7.08 5.01
C SER A 5 -14.52 -6.96 4.26
N HIS A 6 -14.39 -5.93 3.44
CA HIS A 6 -13.11 -5.63 2.78
C HIS A 6 -11.96 -5.58 3.79
N SER A 7 -12.12 -4.80 4.86
CA SER A 7 -11.09 -4.66 5.90
C SER A 7 -10.75 -5.98 6.61
N LYS A 8 -11.75 -6.84 6.84
CA LYS A 8 -11.54 -8.16 7.47
C LYS A 8 -10.72 -9.07 6.57
N LEU A 9 -11.02 -9.13 5.28
CA LEU A 9 -10.28 -9.91 4.30
C LEU A 9 -8.85 -9.39 4.13
N CYS A 10 -8.68 -8.08 3.91
CA CYS A 10 -7.36 -7.45 3.79
C CYS A 10 -6.49 -7.63 5.05
N THR A 11 -7.09 -7.62 6.24
CA THR A 11 -6.32 -7.88 7.47
C THR A 11 -5.75 -9.29 7.47
N PHE A 12 -6.50 -10.29 7.02
CA PHE A 12 -6.02 -11.67 6.93
C PHE A 12 -4.89 -11.82 5.90
N GLU A 13 -5.06 -11.24 4.71
CA GLU A 13 -4.06 -11.25 3.65
C GLU A 13 -2.78 -10.54 4.06
N ASN A 14 -2.90 -9.39 4.71
CA ASN A 14 -1.75 -8.60 5.16
C ASN A 14 -1.00 -9.23 6.34
N CYS A 15 -1.73 -9.73 7.35
CA CYS A 15 -1.11 -10.37 8.52
C CYS A 15 -2.11 -11.28 9.25
N LYS A 16 -1.93 -12.60 9.10
CA LYS A 16 -2.79 -13.59 9.77
C LYS A 16 -2.75 -13.44 11.29
N TYR A 17 -1.59 -13.09 11.89
CA TYR A 17 -1.50 -12.88 13.33
C TYR A 17 -2.33 -11.67 13.81
N LYS A 18 -2.29 -10.54 13.07
CA LYS A 18 -3.18 -9.39 13.36
C LYS A 18 -4.65 -9.78 13.24
N TYR A 19 -5.00 -10.54 12.21
CA TYR A 19 -6.36 -11.06 12.03
C TYR A 19 -6.80 -11.90 13.24
N LYS A 20 -5.94 -12.79 13.73
CA LYS A 20 -6.20 -13.60 14.92
C LYS A 20 -6.50 -12.72 16.13
N LEU A 21 -5.61 -11.80 16.46
CA LEU A 21 -5.79 -10.93 17.64
C LEU A 21 -7.09 -10.12 17.56
N HIS A 22 -7.39 -9.56 16.39
CA HIS A 22 -8.54 -8.65 16.23
C HIS A 22 -9.87 -9.39 16.10
N TYR A 23 -9.94 -10.39 15.18
CA TYR A 23 -11.22 -11.01 14.78
C TYR A 23 -11.50 -12.36 15.43
N VAL A 24 -10.50 -13.08 15.90
CA VAL A 24 -10.67 -14.40 16.56
C VAL A 24 -10.62 -14.22 18.07
N ASP A 25 -9.56 -13.61 18.59
CA ASP A 25 -9.35 -13.45 20.03
C ASP A 25 -10.07 -12.22 20.62
N GLY A 26 -10.52 -11.26 19.78
CA GLY A 26 -11.24 -10.06 20.21
C GLY A 26 -10.42 -9.12 21.08
N ILE A 27 -9.09 -9.12 20.92
CA ILE A 27 -8.19 -8.28 21.70
C ILE A 27 -8.41 -6.80 21.36
N LYS A 28 -8.56 -5.96 22.36
CA LYS A 28 -8.67 -4.51 22.15
C LYS A 28 -7.32 -3.94 21.67
N PRO A 29 -7.34 -3.03 20.68
CA PRO A 29 -6.13 -2.38 20.21
C PRO A 29 -5.49 -1.50 21.28
N ALA A 30 -4.16 -1.33 21.20
CA ALA A 30 -3.39 -0.54 22.16
C ALA A 30 -3.69 0.97 22.09
N PHE A 31 -4.21 1.45 20.96
CA PHE A 31 -4.59 2.85 20.74
C PHE A 31 -5.89 2.96 19.94
N LYS A 32 -6.58 4.10 20.03
CA LYS A 32 -7.88 4.31 19.39
C LYS A 32 -7.77 4.37 17.87
N ALA A 33 -6.82 5.15 17.37
CA ALA A 33 -6.60 5.36 15.94
C ALA A 33 -5.21 5.99 15.68
N THR A 34 -4.73 5.90 14.46
CA THR A 34 -3.69 6.82 13.99
C THR A 34 -4.33 8.15 13.56
N ILE A 35 -3.54 9.21 13.52
CA ILE A 35 -4.03 10.54 13.11
C ILE A 35 -4.56 10.53 11.68
N GLU A 36 -3.98 9.71 10.79
CA GLU A 36 -4.45 9.56 9.41
C GLU A 36 -5.87 8.97 9.37
N THR A 37 -6.13 7.93 10.17
CA THR A 37 -7.47 7.32 10.27
C THR A 37 -8.47 8.28 10.91
N PHE A 38 -8.05 9.00 11.94
CA PHE A 38 -8.86 10.02 12.59
C PHE A 38 -9.25 11.14 11.63
N MET A 39 -8.26 11.70 10.91
CA MET A 39 -8.47 12.73 9.89
C MET A 39 -9.43 12.23 8.81
N GLY A 40 -9.21 11.03 8.29
CA GLY A 40 -10.09 10.42 7.29
C GLY A 40 -11.54 10.38 7.76
N SER A 41 -11.80 9.93 8.99
CA SER A 41 -13.15 9.87 9.56
C SER A 41 -13.81 11.25 9.65
N ARG A 42 -13.07 12.29 10.07
CA ARG A 42 -13.61 13.67 10.16
C ARG A 42 -13.96 14.24 8.77
N VAL A 43 -13.12 13.94 7.76
CA VAL A 43 -13.38 14.35 6.38
C VAL A 43 -14.62 13.65 5.82
N HIS A 44 -14.76 12.33 5.98
CA HIS A 44 -15.94 11.57 5.55
C HIS A 44 -17.23 12.10 6.19
N GLU A 45 -17.24 12.33 7.50
CA GLU A 45 -18.39 12.88 8.21
C GLU A 45 -18.78 14.27 7.70
N THR A 46 -17.80 15.10 7.35
CA THR A 46 -18.06 16.46 6.82
C THR A 46 -18.67 16.38 5.42
N LEU A 47 -18.16 15.49 4.56
CA LEU A 47 -18.73 15.28 3.22
C LEU A 47 -20.11 14.60 3.30
N GLU A 48 -20.30 13.67 4.23
CA GLU A 48 -21.61 13.08 4.49
C GLU A 48 -22.62 14.17 4.89
N LYS A 49 -22.24 15.07 5.80
CA LYS A 49 -23.08 16.20 6.22
C LYS A 49 -23.47 17.09 5.04
N LEU A 50 -22.52 17.44 4.16
CA LEU A 50 -22.79 18.23 2.95
C LEU A 50 -23.95 17.63 2.16
N TYR A 51 -23.86 16.37 1.80
CA TYR A 51 -24.88 15.70 0.97
C TYR A 51 -26.16 15.36 1.75
N LYS A 52 -26.09 15.11 3.05
CA LYS A 52 -27.29 14.98 3.91
C LYS A 52 -28.11 16.28 3.91
N ASP A 53 -27.46 17.40 4.14
CA ASP A 53 -28.15 18.70 4.19
C ASP A 53 -28.75 19.06 2.81
N LEU A 54 -28.02 18.78 1.72
CA LEU A 54 -28.52 18.97 0.35
C LEU A 54 -29.80 18.14 0.06
N LYS A 55 -29.93 16.93 0.57
CA LYS A 55 -31.16 16.12 0.45
C LYS A 55 -32.37 16.80 1.10
N PHE A 56 -32.17 17.67 2.09
CA PHE A 56 -33.17 18.46 2.75
C PHE A 56 -33.24 19.93 2.23
N MET A 57 -32.68 20.16 1.03
CA MET A 57 -32.61 21.48 0.40
C MET A 57 -31.90 22.56 1.23
N LYS A 58 -31.02 22.12 2.14
CA LYS A 58 -30.17 23.00 2.92
C LYS A 58 -28.79 23.07 2.29
N GLU A 59 -28.46 24.22 1.75
CA GLU A 59 -27.12 24.49 1.22
C GLU A 59 -26.18 24.92 2.34
N ASN A 60 -25.02 24.29 2.40
CA ASN A 60 -23.95 24.70 3.27
C ASN A 60 -22.96 25.58 2.51
N SER A 61 -22.54 26.67 3.12
CA SER A 61 -21.38 27.41 2.66
C SER A 61 -20.10 26.60 2.96
N LEU A 62 -18.99 26.91 2.30
CA LEU A 62 -17.70 26.33 2.65
C LEU A 62 -17.35 26.59 4.12
N GLY A 63 -17.64 27.81 4.62
CA GLY A 63 -17.42 28.17 6.02
C GLY A 63 -18.19 27.29 7.00
N ASP A 64 -19.44 26.94 6.70
CA ASP A 64 -20.24 26.03 7.55
C ASP A 64 -19.62 24.64 7.64
N LEU A 65 -19.07 24.12 6.54
CA LEU A 65 -18.42 22.81 6.51
C LEU A 65 -17.09 22.82 7.25
N ILE A 66 -16.29 23.86 7.10
CA ILE A 66 -15.02 24.01 7.84
C ILE A 66 -15.27 24.14 9.34
N ASN A 67 -16.27 24.94 9.74
CA ASN A 67 -16.67 25.03 11.15
C ASN A 67 -17.12 23.67 11.69
N TYR A 68 -17.96 22.96 10.95
CA TYR A 68 -18.38 21.61 11.33
C TYR A 68 -17.21 20.64 11.47
N LEU A 69 -16.26 20.61 10.50
CA LEU A 69 -15.06 19.82 10.58
C LEU A 69 -14.27 20.11 11.86
N ASN A 70 -14.08 21.40 12.17
CA ASN A 70 -13.31 21.83 13.32
C ASN A 70 -14.00 21.46 14.65
N ASP A 71 -15.31 21.61 14.75
CA ASP A 71 -16.09 21.20 15.92
C ASP A 71 -16.02 19.68 16.15
N GLN A 72 -16.18 18.89 15.05
CA GLN A 72 -16.02 17.43 15.14
C GLN A 72 -14.59 17.02 15.51
N TRP A 73 -13.57 17.74 14.99
CA TRP A 73 -12.18 17.47 15.28
C TRP A 73 -11.87 17.59 16.78
N GLU A 74 -12.29 18.71 17.40
CA GLU A 74 -12.06 18.94 18.82
C GLU A 74 -12.90 18.01 19.72
N ARG A 75 -14.15 17.77 19.33
CA ARG A 75 -15.04 16.89 20.10
C ARG A 75 -14.59 15.45 20.16
N GLU A 76 -14.07 14.92 19.05
CA GLU A 76 -13.71 13.51 18.91
C GLU A 76 -12.23 13.24 19.18
N TRP A 77 -11.43 14.28 19.39
CA TRP A 77 -10.03 14.13 19.73
C TRP A 77 -9.85 13.32 21.02
N ALA A 78 -8.87 12.41 21.02
CA ALA A 78 -8.51 11.64 22.20
C ALA A 78 -7.00 11.53 22.31
N ASP A 79 -6.47 11.55 23.55
CA ASP A 79 -5.02 11.56 23.82
C ASP A 79 -4.30 10.28 23.34
N ASN A 80 -5.05 9.21 23.11
CA ASN A 80 -4.51 7.96 22.56
C ASN A 80 -4.60 7.85 21.04
N ILE A 81 -4.74 8.98 20.34
CA ILE A 81 -4.53 9.08 18.89
C ILE A 81 -3.04 9.25 18.63
N ILE A 82 -2.45 8.35 17.85
CA ILE A 82 -1.01 8.31 17.62
C ILE A 82 -0.65 9.08 16.35
N ILE A 83 0.37 9.94 16.44
CA ILE A 83 1.03 10.61 15.32
C ILE A 83 2.37 9.93 15.09
N ASN A 84 2.48 9.11 14.05
CA ASN A 84 3.70 8.34 13.76
C ASN A 84 4.78 9.18 13.07
N LYS A 85 4.40 10.18 12.29
CA LYS A 85 5.33 11.07 11.58
C LYS A 85 5.73 12.22 12.49
N LYS A 86 6.93 12.17 13.05
CA LYS A 86 7.43 13.14 14.04
C LYS A 86 7.52 14.59 13.53
N GLU A 87 7.61 14.76 12.21
CA GLU A 87 7.65 16.06 11.54
C GLU A 87 6.28 16.74 11.41
N TYR A 88 5.19 16.04 11.72
CA TYR A 88 3.83 16.57 11.63
C TYR A 88 3.17 16.67 13.01
N THR A 89 2.34 17.70 13.16
CA THR A 89 1.56 17.96 14.37
C THR A 89 0.06 17.71 14.13
N LYS A 90 -0.74 17.72 15.18
CA LYS A 90 -2.22 17.69 15.11
C LYS A 90 -2.74 18.78 14.15
N GLU A 91 -2.17 19.99 14.27
CA GLU A 91 -2.57 21.17 13.48
C GLU A 91 -2.24 21.01 11.98
N ASN A 92 -1.12 20.33 11.64
CA ASN A 92 -0.80 20.04 10.25
C ASN A 92 -1.87 19.15 9.62
N TYR A 93 -2.27 18.08 10.29
CA TYR A 93 -3.31 17.17 9.80
C TYR A 93 -4.69 17.84 9.73
N LYS A 94 -5.01 18.72 10.68
CA LYS A 94 -6.24 19.51 10.68
C LYS A 94 -6.31 20.41 9.45
N LYS A 95 -5.24 21.14 9.16
CA LYS A 95 -5.13 21.98 7.95
C LYS A 95 -5.22 21.15 6.65
N MET A 96 -4.68 19.93 6.64
CA MET A 96 -4.83 19.03 5.49
C MET A 96 -6.31 18.64 5.29
N ALA A 97 -7.02 18.32 6.37
CA ALA A 97 -8.45 18.00 6.29
C ALA A 97 -9.27 19.20 5.79
N GLU A 98 -8.99 20.41 6.28
CA GLU A 98 -9.64 21.66 5.80
C GLU A 98 -9.38 21.87 4.30
N LYS A 99 -8.15 21.62 3.86
CA LYS A 99 -7.80 21.71 2.43
C LYS A 99 -8.59 20.70 1.60
N PHE A 100 -8.69 19.44 2.04
CA PHE A 100 -9.44 18.42 1.31
C PHE A 100 -10.91 18.80 1.15
N ILE A 101 -11.53 19.32 2.18
CA ILE A 101 -12.93 19.81 2.11
C ILE A 101 -13.05 21.02 1.18
N THR A 102 -12.09 21.93 1.25
CA THR A 102 -12.09 23.15 0.41
C THR A 102 -11.95 22.80 -1.07
N ASP A 103 -10.99 21.95 -1.42
CA ASP A 103 -10.74 21.52 -2.80
C ASP A 103 -11.96 20.77 -3.34
N TYR A 104 -12.47 19.79 -2.59
CA TYR A 104 -13.67 19.03 -2.96
C TYR A 104 -14.89 19.92 -3.17
N TYR A 105 -15.13 20.89 -2.26
CA TYR A 105 -16.24 21.81 -2.36
C TYR A 105 -16.18 22.66 -3.64
N ASN A 106 -15.02 23.23 -3.93
CA ASN A 106 -14.82 24.07 -5.11
C ASN A 106 -14.92 23.29 -6.42
N HIS A 107 -14.41 22.05 -6.43
CA HIS A 107 -14.41 21.18 -7.61
C HIS A 107 -15.82 20.67 -7.95
N HIS A 108 -16.60 20.26 -6.94
CA HIS A 108 -17.85 19.53 -7.16
C HIS A 108 -19.11 20.41 -7.06
N LYS A 109 -19.01 21.70 -6.66
CA LYS A 109 -20.15 22.60 -6.66
C LYS A 109 -20.68 22.76 -8.09
N PRO A 110 -22.02 22.70 -8.33
CA PRO A 110 -23.14 22.75 -7.38
C PRO A 110 -23.64 21.40 -6.82
N PHE A 111 -22.85 20.30 -6.82
CA PHE A 111 -23.16 19.00 -6.20
C PHE A 111 -24.37 18.26 -6.78
N ASN A 112 -24.69 18.49 -8.04
CA ASN A 112 -25.85 17.95 -8.75
C ASN A 112 -25.48 16.99 -9.90
N ASP A 113 -24.26 16.46 -9.88
CA ASP A 113 -23.73 15.54 -10.88
C ASP A 113 -24.53 14.23 -10.93
N ILE A 114 -24.98 13.74 -9.77
CA ILE A 114 -25.80 12.53 -9.61
C ILE A 114 -26.92 12.75 -8.58
N THR A 115 -28.01 12.02 -8.73
CA THR A 115 -29.05 11.95 -7.69
C THR A 115 -28.60 11.01 -6.57
N ILE A 116 -28.47 11.52 -5.35
CA ILE A 116 -28.04 10.75 -4.19
C ILE A 116 -29.13 9.79 -3.73
N ILE A 117 -28.84 8.49 -3.77
CA ILE A 117 -29.69 7.41 -3.25
C ILE A 117 -29.39 7.17 -1.78
N GLY A 118 -28.09 7.08 -1.44
CA GLY A 118 -27.64 6.80 -0.08
C GLY A 118 -26.30 7.44 0.25
N LEU A 119 -26.09 7.68 1.54
CA LEU A 119 -24.82 8.14 2.13
C LEU A 119 -24.50 7.19 3.28
N GLU A 120 -23.21 6.85 3.46
CA GLU A 120 -22.78 5.83 4.41
C GLU A 120 -23.70 4.61 4.37
N THR A 121 -24.00 4.17 3.13
CA THR A 121 -24.96 3.11 2.89
C THR A 121 -24.41 1.78 3.40
N GLU A 122 -25.07 1.21 4.41
CA GLU A 122 -24.75 -0.10 4.95
C GLU A 122 -25.75 -1.15 4.48
N ASP A 123 -25.23 -2.29 3.99
CA ASP A 123 -26.04 -3.45 3.61
C ASP A 123 -25.19 -4.74 3.66
N LYS A 124 -25.81 -5.87 3.38
CA LYS A 124 -25.16 -7.18 3.29
C LYS A 124 -25.41 -7.82 1.94
N LEU A 125 -24.34 -8.07 1.21
CA LEU A 125 -24.37 -8.87 0.00
C LEU A 125 -24.32 -10.35 0.36
N LYS A 126 -25.33 -11.12 -0.03
CA LYS A 126 -25.32 -12.57 0.09
C LYS A 126 -24.54 -13.17 -1.07
N LEU A 127 -23.49 -13.93 -0.75
CA LEU A 127 -22.67 -14.64 -1.72
C LEU A 127 -23.29 -15.99 -2.08
N SER A 128 -22.88 -16.57 -3.21
CA SER A 128 -23.44 -17.82 -3.73
C SER A 128 -23.22 -19.04 -2.83
N ASN A 129 -22.18 -19.01 -1.97
CA ASN A 129 -21.94 -20.04 -0.95
C ASN A 129 -22.74 -19.83 0.36
N GLY A 130 -23.59 -18.79 0.42
CA GLY A 130 -24.37 -18.46 1.62
C GLY A 130 -23.69 -17.52 2.63
N SER A 131 -22.40 -17.25 2.49
CA SER A 131 -21.69 -16.25 3.31
C SER A 131 -22.24 -14.85 3.05
N SER A 132 -22.04 -13.93 4.01
CA SER A 132 -22.44 -12.53 3.88
C SER A 132 -21.23 -11.63 3.80
N TYR A 133 -21.26 -10.66 2.87
CA TYR A 133 -20.25 -9.63 2.72
C TYR A 133 -20.84 -8.27 3.10
N HIS A 134 -20.18 -7.52 3.98
CA HIS A 134 -20.62 -6.22 4.43
C HIS A 134 -20.32 -5.15 3.38
N ILE A 135 -21.32 -4.40 3.01
CA ILE A 135 -21.29 -3.27 2.09
C ILE A 135 -21.34 -2.00 2.94
N ARG A 136 -20.43 -1.07 2.67
CA ARG A 136 -20.45 0.28 3.22
C ARG A 136 -19.95 1.26 2.16
N ILE A 137 -20.85 2.07 1.63
CA ILE A 137 -20.59 2.99 0.52
C ILE A 137 -20.72 4.42 1.05
N ASP A 138 -19.68 5.22 0.93
CA ASP A 138 -19.65 6.60 1.42
C ASP A 138 -20.70 7.46 0.71
N LYS A 139 -20.70 7.45 -0.64
CA LYS A 139 -21.71 8.15 -1.45
C LYS A 139 -22.21 7.23 -2.57
N PHE A 140 -23.51 7.00 -2.60
CA PHE A 140 -24.17 6.17 -3.59
C PHE A 140 -25.26 6.96 -4.31
N GLY A 141 -25.22 6.97 -5.63
CA GLY A 141 -26.16 7.73 -6.43
C GLY A 141 -26.42 7.13 -7.81
N CYS A 142 -27.36 7.75 -8.53
CA CYS A 142 -27.76 7.33 -9.88
C CYS A 142 -28.04 8.53 -10.79
N LYS A 143 -27.71 8.36 -12.07
CA LYS A 143 -28.14 9.25 -13.14
C LYS A 143 -28.41 8.41 -14.40
N ASP A 144 -29.59 8.49 -14.97
CA ASP A 144 -30.00 7.79 -16.21
C ASP A 144 -29.77 6.27 -16.16
N LYS A 145 -30.03 5.63 -15.00
CA LYS A 145 -29.77 4.19 -14.72
C LYS A 145 -28.27 3.81 -14.71
N VAL A 146 -27.38 4.79 -14.68
CA VAL A 146 -25.97 4.60 -14.36
C VAL A 146 -25.80 4.83 -12.86
N TYR A 147 -25.34 3.82 -12.15
CA TYR A 147 -25.13 3.86 -10.71
C TYR A 147 -23.69 4.20 -10.39
N TYR A 148 -23.49 5.06 -9.40
CA TYR A 148 -22.18 5.53 -8.96
C TYR A 148 -21.92 5.07 -7.54
N VAL A 149 -20.87 4.27 -7.35
CA VAL A 149 -20.33 3.86 -6.06
C VAL A 149 -19.11 4.69 -5.79
N CYS A 150 -19.20 5.64 -4.88
CA CYS A 150 -18.13 6.58 -4.59
C CYS A 150 -17.53 6.32 -3.21
N ASP A 151 -16.21 6.42 -3.12
CA ASP A 151 -15.41 6.24 -1.91
C ASP A 151 -14.40 7.39 -1.80
N TYR A 152 -14.25 7.95 -0.59
CA TYR A 152 -13.35 9.05 -0.33
C TYR A 152 -12.01 8.54 0.21
N LYS A 153 -10.92 8.96 -0.40
CA LYS A 153 -9.55 8.56 0.00
C LYS A 153 -8.73 9.77 0.41
N THR A 154 -8.27 9.76 1.67
CA THR A 154 -7.42 10.82 2.26
C THR A 154 -5.95 10.43 2.31
N ASN A 155 -5.56 9.27 1.76
CA ASN A 155 -4.19 8.77 1.73
C ASN A 155 -3.28 9.60 0.82
N SER A 156 -1.98 9.57 1.11
CA SER A 156 -0.95 10.35 0.42
C SER A 156 -0.36 9.67 -0.83
N SER A 157 -0.91 8.56 -1.28
CA SER A 157 -0.58 7.93 -2.56
C SER A 157 -1.76 8.04 -3.51
N LEU A 158 -1.48 8.44 -4.74
CA LEU A 158 -2.48 8.44 -5.81
C LEU A 158 -2.64 7.00 -6.31
N LYS A 159 -3.88 6.51 -6.34
CA LYS A 159 -4.21 5.23 -6.95
C LYS A 159 -4.04 5.36 -8.48
N ASP A 160 -3.26 4.49 -9.10
CA ASP A 160 -3.19 4.41 -10.56
C ASP A 160 -4.37 3.62 -11.15
N GLN A 161 -4.44 3.56 -12.49
CA GLN A 161 -5.56 2.90 -13.15
C GLN A 161 -5.57 1.39 -12.93
N ASP A 162 -4.41 0.75 -12.93
CA ASP A 162 -4.29 -0.70 -12.72
C ASP A 162 -4.73 -1.07 -11.30
N GLU A 163 -4.30 -0.29 -10.29
CA GLU A 163 -4.77 -0.44 -8.90
C GLU A 163 -6.27 -0.22 -8.74
N ALA A 164 -6.87 0.70 -9.53
CA ALA A 164 -8.31 0.91 -9.52
C ALA A 164 -9.06 -0.26 -10.19
N ASP A 165 -8.52 -0.79 -11.29
CA ASP A 165 -9.12 -1.89 -12.02
C ASP A 165 -9.02 -3.24 -11.28
N GLU A 166 -8.04 -3.37 -10.37
CA GLU A 166 -7.88 -4.53 -9.49
C GLU A 166 -8.57 -4.39 -8.12
N ASP A 167 -9.13 -3.22 -7.80
CA ASP A 167 -9.71 -2.94 -6.47
C ASP A 167 -10.91 -3.84 -6.16
N ARG A 168 -10.78 -4.69 -5.14
CA ARG A 168 -11.84 -5.56 -4.67
C ARG A 168 -12.96 -4.83 -3.93
N GLN A 169 -12.66 -3.75 -3.18
CA GLN A 169 -13.63 -3.09 -2.31
C GLN A 169 -14.83 -2.60 -3.11
N LEU A 170 -14.60 -1.70 -4.05
CA LEU A 170 -15.69 -1.10 -4.84
C LEU A 170 -16.26 -2.09 -5.84
N ALA A 171 -15.45 -3.05 -6.33
CA ALA A 171 -15.94 -4.10 -7.22
C ALA A 171 -16.98 -5.02 -6.53
N MET A 172 -16.80 -5.36 -5.25
CA MET A 172 -17.81 -6.07 -4.46
C MET A 172 -19.08 -5.24 -4.24
N TYR A 173 -18.94 -3.92 -4.17
CA TYR A 173 -20.10 -3.02 -4.09
C TYR A 173 -20.84 -2.94 -5.45
N ALA A 174 -20.11 -2.99 -6.59
CA ALA A 174 -20.74 -3.12 -7.91
C ALA A 174 -21.53 -4.43 -8.04
N LEU A 175 -21.00 -5.54 -7.52
CA LEU A 175 -21.72 -6.81 -7.49
C LEU A 175 -23.03 -6.69 -6.67
N TRP A 176 -23.00 -6.01 -5.53
CA TRP A 176 -24.19 -5.72 -4.73
C TRP A 176 -25.20 -4.87 -5.50
N VAL A 177 -24.77 -3.80 -6.18
CA VAL A 177 -25.64 -2.96 -7.02
C VAL A 177 -26.33 -3.80 -8.08
N ASN A 178 -25.60 -4.61 -8.84
CA ASN A 178 -26.15 -5.45 -9.90
C ASN A 178 -27.13 -6.52 -9.38
N LYS A 179 -26.93 -7.03 -8.14
CA LYS A 179 -27.86 -7.96 -7.54
C LYS A 179 -29.14 -7.28 -7.04
N LYS A 180 -29.04 -6.03 -6.56
CA LYS A 180 -30.14 -5.30 -5.91
C LYS A 180 -30.94 -4.44 -6.90
N PHE A 181 -30.30 -3.79 -7.86
CA PHE A 181 -30.91 -2.86 -8.79
C PHE A 181 -30.95 -3.45 -10.21
N LYS A 182 -32.11 -4.04 -10.57
CA LYS A 182 -32.26 -4.76 -11.84
C LYS A 182 -32.33 -3.86 -13.07
N ASP A 183 -32.54 -2.56 -12.88
CA ASP A 183 -32.55 -1.55 -13.91
C ASP A 183 -31.16 -0.93 -14.17
N ALA A 184 -30.14 -1.30 -13.41
CA ALA A 184 -28.78 -0.81 -13.58
C ALA A 184 -28.23 -1.19 -14.96
N LYS A 185 -27.99 -0.19 -15.79
CA LYS A 185 -27.33 -0.35 -17.10
C LYS A 185 -25.83 -0.41 -16.95
N LYS A 186 -25.29 0.32 -15.97
CA LYS A 186 -23.86 0.49 -15.74
C LYS A 186 -23.62 0.84 -14.27
N VAL A 187 -22.49 0.40 -13.74
CA VAL A 187 -22.02 0.76 -12.40
C VAL A 187 -20.62 1.36 -12.53
N ILE A 188 -20.49 2.61 -12.14
CA ILE A 188 -19.22 3.35 -12.11
C ILE A 188 -18.67 3.30 -10.70
N LEU A 189 -17.44 2.83 -10.55
CA LEU A 189 -16.66 2.84 -9.34
C LEU A 189 -15.81 4.09 -9.32
N LYS A 190 -15.94 4.93 -8.30
CA LYS A 190 -15.26 6.22 -8.26
C LYS A 190 -14.54 6.40 -6.93
N TRP A 191 -13.24 6.64 -6.98
CA TRP A 191 -12.43 7.06 -5.84
C TRP A 191 -12.16 8.55 -5.94
N HIS A 192 -12.62 9.31 -4.94
CA HIS A 192 -12.22 10.70 -4.78
C HIS A 192 -10.92 10.76 -4.01
N MET A 193 -9.79 10.95 -4.71
CA MET A 193 -8.44 11.03 -4.13
C MET A 193 -8.22 12.45 -3.60
N LEU A 194 -8.73 12.72 -2.39
CA LEU A 194 -8.88 14.08 -1.82
C LEU A 194 -7.55 14.80 -1.65
N ALA A 195 -6.46 14.07 -1.34
CA ALA A 195 -5.13 14.66 -1.22
C ALA A 195 -4.57 15.21 -2.54
N PHE A 196 -5.14 14.79 -3.68
CA PHE A 196 -4.71 15.16 -5.03
C PHE A 196 -5.77 15.95 -5.81
N ASP A 197 -6.95 16.13 -5.23
CA ASP A 197 -8.13 16.72 -5.90
C ASP A 197 -8.40 16.03 -7.25
N LYS A 198 -8.39 14.67 -7.25
CA LYS A 198 -8.57 13.86 -8.46
C LYS A 198 -9.57 12.74 -8.25
N ASP A 199 -10.35 12.49 -9.28
CA ASP A 199 -11.21 11.32 -9.40
C ASP A 199 -10.49 10.23 -10.18
N VAL A 200 -10.49 9.00 -9.66
CA VAL A 200 -10.13 7.80 -10.39
C VAL A 200 -11.40 6.98 -10.59
N VAL A 201 -11.61 6.48 -11.79
CA VAL A 201 -12.83 5.73 -12.13
C VAL A 201 -12.50 4.39 -12.73
N SER A 202 -13.34 3.39 -12.44
CA SER A 202 -13.22 2.06 -13.02
C SER A 202 -14.61 1.43 -13.18
N GLU A 203 -14.68 0.35 -13.95
CA GLU A 203 -15.89 -0.42 -14.20
C GLU A 203 -15.56 -1.91 -14.10
N ARG A 204 -16.58 -2.73 -13.97
CA ARG A 204 -16.41 -4.19 -13.99
C ARG A 204 -17.41 -4.83 -14.95
N THR A 205 -16.94 -5.72 -15.77
CA THR A 205 -17.79 -6.59 -16.56
C THR A 205 -18.48 -7.64 -15.70
N PRO A 206 -19.60 -8.21 -16.14
CA PRO A 206 -20.25 -9.31 -15.41
C PRO A 206 -19.33 -10.51 -15.13
N LYS A 207 -18.42 -10.81 -16.08
CA LYS A 207 -17.46 -11.92 -15.94
C LYS A 207 -16.42 -11.64 -14.87
N GLU A 208 -15.90 -10.42 -14.79
CA GLU A 208 -14.97 -10.01 -13.73
C GLU A 208 -15.63 -10.05 -12.35
N LEU A 209 -16.89 -9.62 -12.24
CA LEU A 209 -17.64 -9.70 -10.98
C LEU A 209 -17.93 -11.15 -10.56
N GLU A 210 -18.21 -12.04 -11.50
CA GLU A 210 -18.37 -13.47 -11.20
C GLU A 210 -17.05 -14.09 -10.71
N GLN A 211 -15.94 -13.76 -11.34
CA GLN A 211 -14.62 -14.22 -10.93
C GLN A 211 -14.25 -13.68 -9.55
N LEU A 212 -14.50 -12.41 -9.29
CA LEU A 212 -14.28 -11.76 -8.00
C LEU A 212 -15.09 -12.39 -6.88
N GLU A 213 -16.36 -12.76 -7.13
CA GLU A 213 -17.19 -13.47 -6.15
C GLU A 213 -16.58 -14.82 -5.80
N LYS A 214 -16.09 -15.59 -6.78
CA LYS A 214 -15.41 -16.88 -6.57
C LYS A 214 -14.14 -16.73 -5.74
N GLU A 215 -13.26 -15.80 -6.11
CA GLU A 215 -12.01 -15.53 -5.37
C GLU A 215 -12.28 -15.09 -3.94
N THR A 216 -13.30 -14.24 -3.74
CA THR A 216 -13.72 -13.81 -2.40
C THR A 216 -14.22 -15.00 -1.56
N ILE A 217 -14.99 -15.89 -2.16
CA ILE A 217 -15.48 -17.11 -1.49
C ILE A 217 -14.31 -18.05 -1.15
N ASP A 218 -13.34 -18.20 -2.03
CA ASP A 218 -12.20 -19.07 -1.78
C ASP A 218 -11.29 -18.52 -0.69
N LEU A 219 -11.09 -17.20 -0.63
CA LEU A 219 -10.41 -16.54 0.49
C LEU A 219 -11.17 -16.73 1.82
N ILE A 220 -12.50 -16.61 1.79
CA ILE A 220 -13.33 -16.88 2.98
C ILE A 220 -13.13 -18.32 3.47
N LYS A 221 -13.13 -19.31 2.57
CA LYS A 221 -12.86 -20.71 2.92
C LYS A 221 -11.44 -20.92 3.48
N GLU A 222 -10.45 -20.19 2.96
CA GLU A 222 -9.08 -20.21 3.52
C GLU A 222 -9.09 -19.70 4.95
N ILE A 223 -9.75 -18.57 5.20
CA ILE A 223 -9.88 -18.00 6.54
C ILE A 223 -10.54 -18.99 7.51
N GLU A 224 -11.64 -19.61 7.11
CA GLU A 224 -12.39 -20.56 7.96
C GLU A 224 -11.60 -21.83 8.27
N LYS A 225 -10.71 -22.26 7.37
CA LYS A 225 -9.82 -23.42 7.56
C LYS A 225 -8.51 -23.09 8.27
N CYS A 226 -8.19 -21.80 8.40
CA CYS A 226 -6.92 -21.37 8.95
C CYS A 226 -6.80 -21.72 10.43
N LYS A 227 -5.76 -22.49 10.79
CA LYS A 227 -5.41 -22.84 12.17
C LYS A 227 -4.09 -22.23 12.61
N ASP A 228 -3.22 -21.88 11.67
CA ASP A 228 -1.94 -21.27 11.91
C ASP A 228 -1.97 -19.80 11.44
N PHE A 229 -1.62 -18.90 12.35
CA PHE A 229 -1.70 -17.47 12.13
C PHE A 229 -0.29 -16.85 12.27
N PRO A 230 0.60 -17.06 11.29
CA PRO A 230 1.96 -16.51 11.34
C PRO A 230 1.96 -14.98 11.27
N THR A 231 3.01 -14.40 11.84
CA THR A 231 3.29 -12.97 11.67
C THR A 231 3.81 -12.69 10.26
N ASN A 232 3.45 -11.53 9.71
CA ASN A 232 4.01 -11.01 8.47
C ASN A 232 4.57 -9.61 8.74
N VAL A 233 5.91 -9.47 8.69
CA VAL A 233 6.59 -8.21 8.98
C VAL A 233 6.72 -7.37 7.71
N THR A 234 6.01 -6.23 7.69
CA THR A 234 5.99 -5.27 6.57
C THR A 234 6.15 -3.84 7.08
N GLY A 235 6.22 -2.86 6.17
CA GLY A 235 6.19 -1.42 6.53
C GLY A 235 4.94 -1.01 7.32
N LEU A 236 3.83 -1.73 7.17
CA LEU A 236 2.60 -1.49 7.91
C LEU A 236 2.70 -1.81 9.41
N CYS A 237 3.71 -2.57 9.83
CA CYS A 237 3.91 -2.88 11.25
C CYS A 237 4.19 -1.64 12.11
N ASN A 238 4.69 -0.55 11.52
CA ASN A 238 4.89 0.72 12.23
C ASN A 238 3.56 1.40 12.64
N TYR A 239 2.46 1.01 12.00
CA TYR A 239 1.11 1.51 12.26
C TYR A 239 0.22 0.44 12.92
N CYS A 240 0.80 -0.70 13.31
CA CYS A 240 0.04 -1.82 13.85
C CYS A 240 -0.28 -1.59 15.33
N GLU A 241 -1.54 -1.55 15.66
CA GLU A 241 -2.07 -1.38 17.00
C GLU A 241 -1.79 -2.58 17.94
N TYR A 242 -1.31 -3.69 17.39
CA TYR A 242 -0.92 -4.91 18.11
C TYR A 242 0.60 -5.14 18.15
N GLN A 243 1.43 -4.14 17.77
CA GLN A 243 2.87 -4.32 17.65
C GLN A 243 3.52 -4.79 18.95
N THR A 244 3.06 -4.26 20.10
CA THR A 244 3.59 -4.61 21.43
C THR A 244 3.32 -6.06 21.86
N MET A 245 2.31 -6.68 21.24
CA MET A 245 1.94 -8.09 21.50
C MET A 245 2.47 -9.04 20.45
N CYS A 246 3.09 -8.51 19.40
CA CYS A 246 3.54 -9.30 18.26
C CYS A 246 4.86 -10.03 18.57
N PRO A 247 4.94 -11.37 18.39
CA PRO A 247 6.17 -12.12 18.63
C PRO A 247 7.36 -11.63 17.80
N ALA A 248 7.11 -11.12 16.57
CA ALA A 248 8.17 -10.59 15.72
C ALA A 248 8.80 -9.30 16.28
N PHE A 249 8.14 -8.60 17.21
CA PHE A 249 8.63 -7.38 17.86
C PHE A 249 8.99 -7.58 19.34
N LYS A 250 9.04 -8.84 19.80
CA LYS A 250 9.33 -9.17 21.21
C LYS A 250 10.63 -8.51 21.69
N HIS A 251 11.70 -8.59 20.92
CA HIS A 251 12.99 -7.98 21.27
C HIS A 251 12.90 -6.45 21.42
N LYS A 252 12.11 -5.77 20.57
CA LYS A 252 11.86 -4.32 20.69
C LYS A 252 11.18 -3.97 22.01
N VAL A 253 10.20 -4.77 22.43
CA VAL A 253 9.45 -4.56 23.70
C VAL A 253 10.35 -4.83 24.90
N GLU A 254 11.10 -5.94 24.88
CA GLU A 254 12.03 -6.31 25.97
C GLU A 254 13.13 -5.28 26.13
N THR A 255 13.72 -4.80 25.03
CA THR A 255 14.79 -3.81 25.08
C THR A 255 14.32 -2.43 25.50
N ALA A 256 13.05 -2.06 25.19
CA ALA A 256 12.48 -0.77 25.62
C ALA A 256 12.33 -0.63 27.14
N GLN A 257 12.31 -1.73 27.87
CA GLN A 257 12.20 -1.75 29.34
C GLN A 257 13.56 -1.78 30.05
N LYS A 258 14.68 -1.94 29.30
CA LYS A 258 16.02 -2.00 29.85
C LYS A 258 16.59 -0.63 30.20
N THR A 259 17.48 -0.58 31.20
CA THR A 259 18.32 0.61 31.43
C THR A 259 19.21 0.86 30.20
N LEU A 260 19.74 2.07 30.03
CA LEU A 260 20.64 2.38 28.93
C LEU A 260 21.89 1.45 28.88
N LYS A 261 22.39 1.06 30.04
CA LYS A 261 23.51 0.14 30.17
C LYS A 261 23.12 -1.26 29.68
N ASP A 262 22.05 -1.81 30.22
CA ASP A 262 21.56 -3.15 29.88
C ASP A 262 21.12 -3.25 28.40
N PHE A 263 20.59 -2.16 27.85
CA PHE A 263 20.29 -2.04 26.41
C PHE A 263 21.55 -2.18 25.56
N LYS A 264 22.62 -1.42 25.89
CA LYS A 264 23.90 -1.50 25.16
C LYS A 264 24.61 -2.84 25.34
N ASP A 265 24.35 -3.52 26.47
CA ASP A 265 24.94 -4.84 26.76
C ASP A 265 24.16 -6.02 26.13
N ASP A 266 22.97 -5.77 25.59
CA ASP A 266 22.19 -6.78 24.89
C ASP A 266 22.90 -7.30 23.63
N ASP A 267 22.99 -8.63 23.47
CA ASP A 267 23.72 -9.26 22.37
C ASP A 267 23.10 -8.96 21.00
N GLY A 268 21.77 -8.88 20.90
CA GLY A 268 21.07 -8.52 19.69
C GLY A 268 21.38 -7.08 19.26
N VAL A 269 21.39 -6.13 20.21
CA VAL A 269 21.76 -4.74 19.98
C VAL A 269 23.20 -4.65 19.50
N LYS A 270 24.17 -5.30 20.20
CA LYS A 270 25.58 -5.32 19.79
C LYS A 270 25.80 -5.87 18.38
N LEU A 271 25.08 -6.94 18.02
CA LEU A 271 25.19 -7.54 16.68
C LEU A 271 24.65 -6.60 15.59
N VAL A 272 23.53 -5.92 15.83
CA VAL A 272 22.95 -4.95 14.88
C VAL A 272 23.88 -3.76 14.70
N ASP A 273 24.41 -3.18 15.81
CA ASP A 273 25.30 -2.03 15.76
C ASP A 273 26.65 -2.38 15.06
N LYS A 274 27.20 -3.56 15.34
CA LYS A 274 28.39 -4.07 14.63
C LYS A 274 28.14 -4.23 13.14
N LEU A 275 27.01 -4.81 12.75
CA LEU A 275 26.66 -4.97 11.34
C LEU A 275 26.47 -3.62 10.64
N ALA A 276 25.86 -2.64 11.32
CA ALA A 276 25.69 -1.29 10.80
C ALA A 276 27.07 -0.63 10.52
N THR A 277 27.96 -0.67 11.51
CA THR A 277 29.33 -0.12 11.39
C THR A 277 30.11 -0.77 10.24
N LEU A 278 30.06 -2.10 10.12
CA LEU A 278 30.75 -2.82 9.04
C LEU A 278 30.21 -2.46 7.66
N LYS A 279 28.90 -2.22 7.53
CA LYS A 279 28.31 -1.80 6.26
C LYS A 279 28.69 -0.37 5.88
N GLU A 280 28.79 0.53 6.85
CA GLU A 280 29.29 1.91 6.63
C GLU A 280 30.75 1.89 6.18
N GLN A 281 31.60 1.09 6.84
CA GLN A 281 33.00 0.93 6.45
C GLN A 281 33.13 0.32 5.05
N TYR A 282 32.34 -0.69 4.72
CA TYR A 282 32.32 -1.30 3.38
C TYR A 282 31.99 -0.25 2.31
N LYS A 283 30.94 0.55 2.52
CA LYS A 283 30.55 1.58 1.57
C LYS A 283 31.61 2.67 1.43
N ALA A 284 32.23 3.09 2.53
CA ALA A 284 33.34 4.05 2.49
C ALA A 284 34.53 3.51 1.70
N THR A 285 34.92 2.26 1.95
CA THR A 285 36.01 1.59 1.23
C THR A 285 35.67 1.40 -0.26
N GLU A 286 34.45 1.06 -0.61
CA GLU A 286 33.98 0.95 -2.00
C GLU A 286 34.13 2.28 -2.74
N ASN A 287 33.69 3.39 -2.13
CA ASN A 287 33.87 4.73 -2.68
C ASN A 287 35.35 5.10 -2.84
N GLU A 288 36.20 4.77 -1.87
CA GLU A 288 37.64 5.03 -1.94
C GLU A 288 38.33 4.23 -3.07
N ILE A 289 37.90 2.98 -3.26
CA ILE A 289 38.36 2.13 -4.38
C ILE A 289 37.97 2.79 -5.71
N ASP A 290 36.71 3.22 -5.87
CA ASP A 290 36.23 3.85 -7.10
C ASP A 290 37.00 5.15 -7.40
N GLU A 291 37.21 5.99 -6.41
CA GLU A 291 37.98 7.23 -6.59
C GLU A 291 39.47 6.96 -6.94
N THR A 292 40.09 5.96 -6.27
CA THR A 292 41.47 5.54 -6.56
C THR A 292 41.60 5.00 -7.99
N GLN A 293 40.62 4.20 -8.44
CA GLN A 293 40.57 3.68 -9.81
C GLN A 293 40.48 4.83 -10.85
N LYS A 294 39.61 5.82 -10.60
CA LYS A 294 39.49 7.00 -11.47
C LYS A 294 40.83 7.77 -11.56
N GLN A 295 41.48 8.03 -10.42
CA GLN A 295 42.77 8.69 -10.36
C GLN A 295 43.85 7.91 -11.11
N LEU A 296 43.89 6.58 -10.95
CA LEU A 296 44.86 5.73 -11.63
C LEU A 296 44.62 5.71 -13.15
N ILE A 297 43.39 5.69 -13.61
CA ILE A 297 43.03 5.79 -15.03
C ILE A 297 43.47 7.14 -15.57
N GLN A 298 43.20 8.26 -14.88
CA GLN A 298 43.61 9.60 -15.28
C GLN A 298 45.16 9.71 -15.37
N PHE A 299 45.87 9.19 -14.38
CA PHE A 299 47.33 9.16 -14.40
C PHE A 299 47.86 8.37 -15.60
N ALA A 300 47.30 7.17 -15.87
CA ALA A 300 47.72 6.35 -16.99
C ALA A 300 47.48 7.04 -18.35
N ILE A 301 46.33 7.71 -18.52
CA ILE A 301 45.98 8.48 -19.73
C ILE A 301 46.97 9.66 -19.91
N GLN A 302 47.20 10.46 -18.86
CA GLN A 302 48.10 11.63 -18.92
C GLN A 302 49.54 11.27 -19.26
N LYS A 303 49.97 10.07 -18.88
CA LYS A 303 51.33 9.58 -19.11
C LYS A 303 51.44 8.62 -20.29
N GLU A 304 50.35 8.40 -21.03
CA GLU A 304 50.25 7.43 -22.17
C GLU A 304 50.75 6.01 -21.80
N LEU A 305 50.36 5.55 -20.58
CA LEU A 305 50.76 4.25 -20.02
C LEU A 305 49.64 3.23 -20.17
N GLY A 306 49.94 2.07 -20.75
CA GLY A 306 49.04 0.89 -20.73
C GLY A 306 49.15 0.07 -19.44
N VAL A 307 50.26 0.23 -18.69
CA VAL A 307 50.49 -0.50 -17.44
C VAL A 307 51.15 0.43 -16.43
N VAL A 308 50.59 0.48 -15.21
CA VAL A 308 51.17 1.25 -14.08
C VAL A 308 51.63 0.27 -13.02
N TYR A 309 52.85 0.42 -12.52
CA TYR A 309 53.46 -0.45 -11.52
C TYR A 309 53.37 0.16 -10.13
N GLY A 310 52.86 -0.61 -9.16
CA GLY A 310 53.02 -0.40 -7.74
C GLY A 310 54.21 -1.20 -7.19
N SER A 311 54.37 -1.25 -5.87
CA SER A 311 55.49 -1.94 -5.23
C SER A 311 55.43 -3.46 -5.45
N ASN A 312 54.28 -4.07 -5.40
CA ASN A 312 54.07 -5.52 -5.49
C ASN A 312 52.92 -5.94 -6.43
N LYS A 313 52.25 -4.98 -7.06
CA LYS A 313 51.16 -5.17 -8.01
C LYS A 313 51.35 -4.28 -9.23
N LYS A 314 50.67 -4.63 -10.33
CA LYS A 314 50.60 -3.78 -11.51
C LYS A 314 49.13 -3.65 -11.93
N ALA A 315 48.71 -2.50 -12.39
CA ALA A 315 47.42 -2.21 -12.96
C ALA A 315 47.53 -2.08 -14.47
N LYS A 316 46.73 -2.83 -15.21
CA LYS A 316 46.58 -2.68 -16.66
C LYS A 316 45.40 -1.76 -16.93
N VAL A 317 45.65 -0.66 -17.63
CA VAL A 317 44.61 0.27 -18.10
C VAL A 317 44.39 -0.03 -19.57
N THR A 318 43.16 -0.41 -19.91
CA THR A 318 42.78 -0.79 -21.28
C THR A 318 41.59 0.08 -21.69
N GLU A 319 41.74 0.76 -22.80
CA GLU A 319 40.62 1.46 -23.39
C GLU A 319 39.62 0.46 -24.02
N TYR A 320 38.32 0.67 -23.81
CA TYR A 320 37.28 -0.10 -24.43
C TYR A 320 36.04 0.78 -24.68
N TYR A 321 35.25 0.41 -25.69
CA TYR A 321 34.01 1.11 -26.01
C TYR A 321 32.87 0.58 -25.16
N LYS A 322 32.25 1.45 -24.36
CA LYS A 322 31.02 1.13 -23.62
C LYS A 322 29.82 1.60 -24.42
N LEU A 323 28.94 0.67 -24.78
CA LEU A 323 27.70 1.00 -25.47
C LEU A 323 26.69 1.57 -24.46
N LYS A 324 26.12 2.73 -24.77
CA LYS A 324 25.05 3.36 -24.03
C LYS A 324 23.73 3.10 -24.76
N TYR A 325 22.87 2.31 -24.17
CA TYR A 325 21.55 2.05 -24.71
C TYR A 325 20.55 3.13 -24.32
N PRO A 326 19.49 3.37 -25.14
CA PRO A 326 18.37 4.22 -24.73
C PRO A 326 17.71 3.71 -23.44
N GLU A 327 17.18 4.62 -22.64
CA GLU A 327 16.42 4.27 -21.44
C GLU A 327 15.14 3.49 -21.76
N ASP A 328 14.55 3.78 -22.93
CA ASP A 328 13.39 3.06 -23.47
C ASP A 328 13.76 1.65 -23.94
N LYS A 329 13.61 0.69 -23.03
CA LYS A 329 13.84 -0.73 -23.31
C LYS A 329 12.88 -1.31 -24.33
N GLU A 330 11.66 -0.77 -24.46
CA GLU A 330 10.67 -1.28 -25.43
C GLU A 330 11.12 -1.07 -26.87
N LYS A 331 11.82 0.03 -27.14
CA LYS A 331 12.38 0.30 -28.45
C LYS A 331 13.40 -0.76 -28.87
N ILE A 332 14.24 -1.19 -27.94
CA ILE A 332 15.22 -2.27 -28.16
C ILE A 332 14.50 -3.59 -28.43
N VAL A 333 13.52 -3.93 -27.58
CA VAL A 333 12.70 -5.16 -27.73
C VAL A 333 11.99 -5.20 -29.09
N LYS A 334 11.38 -4.09 -29.52
CA LYS A 334 10.70 -3.99 -30.83
C LYS A 334 11.67 -4.24 -31.96
N LEU A 335 12.88 -3.69 -31.90
CA LEU A 335 13.91 -3.90 -32.92
C LEU A 335 14.41 -5.35 -32.97
N LEU A 336 14.69 -5.94 -31.78
CA LEU A 336 15.10 -7.34 -31.71
C LEU A 336 14.03 -8.29 -32.25
N LYS A 337 12.74 -8.07 -31.94
CA LYS A 337 11.62 -8.83 -32.47
C LYS A 337 11.49 -8.67 -34.00
N LYS A 338 11.64 -7.45 -34.51
CA LYS A 338 11.61 -7.17 -35.95
C LYS A 338 12.66 -7.96 -36.72
N HIS A 339 13.86 -8.11 -36.14
CA HIS A 339 14.98 -8.83 -36.77
C HIS A 339 15.06 -10.31 -36.35
N LYS A 340 14.07 -10.85 -35.62
CA LYS A 340 14.01 -12.24 -35.13
C LYS A 340 15.18 -12.64 -34.22
N LEU A 341 15.79 -11.66 -33.56
CA LEU A 341 16.91 -11.85 -32.64
C LEU A 341 16.48 -11.87 -31.15
N TYR A 342 15.19 -11.72 -30.87
CA TYR A 342 14.68 -11.57 -29.52
C TYR A 342 15.02 -12.77 -28.63
N GLU A 343 14.84 -13.98 -29.12
CA GLU A 343 15.11 -15.21 -28.37
C GLU A 343 16.61 -15.41 -28.05
N GLU A 344 17.50 -14.89 -28.91
CA GLU A 344 18.96 -14.99 -28.70
C GLU A 344 19.44 -14.04 -27.58
N PHE A 345 18.78 -12.88 -27.42
CA PHE A 345 19.20 -11.83 -26.47
C PHE A 345 18.30 -11.68 -25.26
N ILE A 346 17.30 -12.58 -25.06
CA ILE A 346 16.43 -12.58 -23.88
C ILE A 346 17.04 -13.43 -22.77
N ASN A 347 17.21 -12.87 -21.60
CA ASN A 347 17.62 -13.58 -20.41
C ASN A 347 16.42 -13.90 -19.53
N ILE A 348 16.41 -15.06 -18.89
CA ILE A 348 15.39 -15.42 -17.89
C ILE A 348 15.52 -14.46 -16.70
N ASN A 349 14.45 -13.76 -16.39
CA ASN A 349 14.38 -12.95 -15.17
C ASN A 349 14.02 -13.85 -13.98
N TYR A 350 15.04 -14.48 -13.40
CA TYR A 350 14.85 -15.39 -12.27
C TYR A 350 14.21 -14.74 -11.04
N LEU A 351 14.41 -13.43 -10.80
CA LEU A 351 13.78 -12.73 -9.66
C LEU A 351 12.25 -12.70 -9.83
N LYS A 352 11.78 -12.33 -11.02
CA LYS A 352 10.34 -12.32 -11.32
C LYS A 352 9.77 -13.74 -11.37
N LEU A 353 10.51 -14.69 -11.96
CA LEU A 353 10.08 -16.08 -12.03
C LEU A 353 9.94 -16.70 -10.63
N ASN A 354 10.91 -16.49 -9.75
CA ASN A 354 10.87 -16.97 -8.36
C ASN A 354 9.70 -16.40 -7.58
N SER A 355 9.43 -15.09 -7.70
CA SER A 355 8.26 -14.46 -7.07
C SER A 355 6.97 -15.15 -7.50
N GLN A 356 6.75 -15.30 -8.80
CA GLN A 356 5.55 -15.92 -9.35
C GLN A 356 5.41 -17.41 -8.96
N ILE A 357 6.51 -18.14 -8.85
CA ILE A 357 6.50 -19.55 -8.37
C ILE A 357 6.12 -19.61 -6.88
N LEU A 358 6.67 -18.72 -6.05
CA LEU A 358 6.39 -18.67 -4.61
C LEU A 358 4.95 -18.22 -4.31
N GLU A 359 4.41 -17.34 -5.13
CA GLU A 359 3.02 -16.87 -5.08
C GLU A 359 2.00 -17.89 -5.62
N GLY A 360 2.47 -18.97 -6.28
CA GLY A 360 1.60 -20.01 -6.83
C GLY A 360 0.99 -19.66 -8.20
N ASN A 361 1.48 -18.60 -8.86
CA ASN A 361 0.95 -18.07 -10.12
C ASN A 361 1.53 -18.75 -11.37
N MET A 362 2.31 -19.85 -11.21
CA MET A 362 2.95 -20.54 -12.32
C MET A 362 2.43 -21.97 -12.51
N PRO A 363 2.45 -22.50 -13.75
CA PRO A 363 2.10 -23.88 -14.04
C PRO A 363 2.92 -24.89 -13.21
N LYS A 364 2.31 -26.03 -12.90
CA LYS A 364 2.90 -27.04 -11.98
C LYS A 364 4.23 -27.61 -12.46
N ASP A 365 4.45 -27.73 -13.75
CA ASP A 365 5.70 -28.20 -14.36
C ASP A 365 6.84 -27.20 -14.14
N ILE A 366 6.58 -25.89 -14.32
CA ILE A 366 7.54 -24.82 -14.03
C ILE A 366 7.81 -24.71 -12.53
N SER A 367 6.76 -24.78 -11.71
CA SER A 367 6.87 -24.67 -10.25
C SER A 367 7.65 -25.82 -9.58
N LYS A 368 7.82 -26.94 -10.26
CA LYS A 368 8.60 -28.11 -9.80
C LYS A 368 10.08 -28.08 -10.20
N LEU A 369 10.48 -27.17 -11.10
CA LEU A 369 11.86 -27.10 -11.58
C LEU A 369 12.86 -26.70 -10.48
N PRO A 370 12.61 -25.63 -9.66
CA PRO A 370 13.54 -25.27 -8.61
C PRO A 370 13.29 -26.07 -7.32
N GLU A 371 14.36 -26.41 -6.65
CA GLU A 371 14.30 -26.85 -5.25
C GLU A 371 14.01 -25.65 -4.36
N LYS A 372 13.15 -25.84 -3.36
CA LYS A 372 12.83 -24.78 -2.38
C LYS A 372 13.76 -24.93 -1.17
N GLU A 373 14.69 -24.00 -1.03
CA GLU A 373 15.53 -23.87 0.15
C GLU A 373 15.03 -22.72 1.04
N LYS A 374 15.19 -22.87 2.34
CA LYS A 374 14.89 -21.82 3.31
C LYS A 374 16.15 -20.99 3.53
N ASP A 375 16.09 -19.72 3.15
CA ASP A 375 17.18 -18.76 3.32
C ASP A 375 16.72 -17.52 4.11
N TYR A 376 17.67 -16.76 4.66
CA TYR A 376 17.41 -15.61 5.52
C TYR A 376 18.10 -14.37 4.98
N ARG A 377 17.31 -13.28 4.84
CA ARG A 377 17.84 -11.97 4.46
C ARG A 377 17.82 -11.04 5.67
N ILE A 378 18.92 -10.32 5.89
CA ILE A 378 19.03 -9.25 6.88
C ILE A 378 18.96 -7.90 6.16
N SER A 379 18.04 -7.03 6.58
CA SER A 379 18.00 -5.65 6.18
C SER A 379 18.22 -4.74 7.39
N LEU A 380 19.01 -3.68 7.21
CA LEU A 380 19.19 -2.63 8.19
C LEU A 380 18.37 -1.40 7.78
N SER A 381 17.70 -0.78 8.74
CA SER A 381 16.98 0.47 8.55
C SER A 381 17.19 1.38 9.76
N ASN A 382 16.96 2.68 9.58
CA ASN A 382 17.04 3.61 10.69
C ASN A 382 16.00 3.28 11.77
N LYS A 383 16.43 3.36 13.03
CA LYS A 383 15.53 3.23 14.17
C LYS A 383 14.67 4.49 14.21
N LYS A 384 13.38 4.36 13.90
CA LYS A 384 12.40 5.45 14.05
C LYS A 384 12.01 5.63 15.48
#